data_8827ca79cc879298e681e1ead2db1bed
#
_entry.id   8827ca79cc879298e681e1ead2db1bed
#
_cell.length_a   1.000
_cell.length_b   1.000
_cell.length_c   1.000
_cell.angle_alpha   90.00
_cell.angle_beta   90.00
_cell.angle_gamma   90.00
#
_symmetry.space_group_name_H-M   'P 1'
#
loop_
_entity.id
_entity.type
_entity.pdbx_description
1 polymer ?
#
loop_
_entity_poly.entity_id
_entity_poly.type
_entity_poly.pdbx_seq_one_letter_code
_entity_poly.pdbx_strand_id
1 'polypeptide(L)'
;MSAFYDTLETRPPEEREAALLAALPGQIAHAQKHSPAFADILAGVDAASITSRAALAQLPVTRKYQLLERQQAQRSTNPFGGFATHGFGPAMPRVFASPGPIYEPEGQRKDYWRMARAIYAAGFRSGELIHNCFSYHFV
;
A
#
# COMPACT_ATOMS: atom_id res chain seq x y z
N MET A 1 -4.10 29.92 7.01
CA MET A 1 -3.83 28.59 6.42
C MET A 1 -4.51 27.54 7.27
N SER A 2 -5.01 26.44 6.68
CA SER A 2 -5.61 25.36 7.45
C SER A 2 -4.57 24.70 8.37
N ALA A 3 -4.98 24.31 9.56
CA ALA A 3 -4.16 23.53 10.49
C ALA A 3 -4.00 22.06 10.01
N PHE A 4 -4.88 21.60 9.14
CA PHE A 4 -4.94 20.24 8.63
C PHE A 4 -4.81 20.19 7.10
N TYR A 5 -4.23 19.11 6.59
CA TYR A 5 -4.06 18.88 5.15
C TYR A 5 -5.40 18.74 4.43
N ASP A 6 -6.32 17.98 5.00
CA ASP A 6 -7.67 17.78 4.47
C ASP A 6 -8.71 17.57 5.58
N THR A 7 -9.98 17.57 5.21
CA THR A 7 -11.10 17.37 6.13
C THR A 7 -11.19 15.96 6.71
N LEU A 8 -10.50 14.99 6.10
CA LEU A 8 -10.51 13.61 6.60
C LEU A 8 -9.73 13.45 7.91
N GLU A 9 -8.82 14.40 8.22
CA GLU A 9 -8.04 14.38 9.46
C GLU A 9 -8.89 14.71 10.69
N THR A 10 -9.94 15.49 10.52
CA THR A 10 -10.80 15.98 11.60
C THR A 10 -12.08 15.18 11.80
N ARG A 11 -12.26 14.08 11.04
CA ARG A 11 -13.44 13.22 11.20
C ARG A 11 -13.48 12.59 12.58
N PRO A 12 -14.68 12.43 13.17
CA PRO A 12 -14.87 11.62 14.36
C PRO A 12 -14.28 10.21 14.21
N PRO A 13 -13.73 9.60 15.27
CA PRO A 13 -13.17 8.25 15.21
C PRO A 13 -14.15 7.22 14.65
N GLU A 14 -15.42 7.31 14.99
CA GLU A 14 -16.50 6.40 14.58
C GLU A 14 -16.74 6.48 13.06
N GLU A 15 -16.75 7.69 12.49
CA GLU A 15 -16.88 7.89 11.05
C GLU A 15 -15.67 7.34 10.29
N ARG A 16 -14.48 7.52 10.84
CA ARG A 16 -13.24 6.98 10.27
C ARG A 16 -13.27 5.46 10.27
N GLU A 17 -13.64 4.86 11.39
CA GLU A 17 -13.76 3.40 11.54
C GLU A 17 -14.78 2.84 10.55
N ALA A 18 -15.98 3.42 10.51
CA ALA A 18 -17.03 3.00 9.59
C ALA A 18 -16.59 3.07 8.12
N ALA A 19 -15.92 4.16 7.73
CA ALA A 19 -15.40 4.32 6.36
C ALA A 19 -14.31 3.29 6.02
N LEU A 20 -13.41 2.96 6.97
CA LEU A 20 -12.38 1.94 6.76
C LEU A 20 -13.00 0.54 6.60
N LEU A 21 -13.95 0.18 7.48
CA LEU A 21 -14.62 -1.12 7.41
C LEU A 21 -15.47 -1.27 6.15
N ALA A 22 -16.14 -0.21 5.71
CA ALA A 22 -16.88 -0.21 4.45
C ALA A 22 -15.99 -0.38 3.22
N ALA A 23 -14.72 0.03 3.27
CA ALA A 23 -13.76 -0.12 2.17
C ALA A 23 -13.10 -1.53 2.10
N LEU A 24 -13.12 -2.30 3.19
CA LEU A 24 -12.42 -3.60 3.27
C LEU A 24 -12.89 -4.60 2.21
N PRO A 25 -14.20 -4.86 2.01
CA PRO A 25 -14.65 -5.82 0.99
C PRO A 25 -14.11 -5.53 -0.40
N GLY A 26 -14.16 -4.26 -0.81
CA GLY A 26 -13.62 -3.81 -2.09
C GLY A 26 -12.11 -3.98 -2.20
N GLN A 27 -11.36 -3.71 -1.13
CA GLN A 27 -9.92 -3.88 -1.09
C GLN A 27 -9.51 -5.35 -1.17
N ILE A 28 -10.21 -6.25 -0.48
CA ILE A 28 -9.96 -7.70 -0.51
C ILE A 28 -10.27 -8.25 -1.91
N ALA A 29 -11.43 -7.92 -2.47
CA ALA A 29 -11.80 -8.32 -3.83
C ALA A 29 -10.81 -7.82 -4.88
N HIS A 30 -10.33 -6.57 -4.75
CA HIS A 30 -9.31 -6.01 -5.63
C HIS A 30 -7.99 -6.80 -5.54
N ALA A 31 -7.53 -7.11 -4.33
CA ALA A 31 -6.31 -7.88 -4.12
C ALA A 31 -6.41 -9.28 -4.71
N GLN A 32 -7.52 -10.00 -4.46
CA GLN A 32 -7.79 -11.33 -5.06
C GLN A 32 -7.80 -11.30 -6.58
N LYS A 33 -8.39 -10.26 -7.17
CA LYS A 33 -8.54 -10.14 -8.63
C LYS A 33 -7.26 -9.75 -9.35
N HIS A 34 -6.45 -8.87 -8.76
CA HIS A 34 -5.36 -8.19 -9.46
C HIS A 34 -3.95 -8.56 -8.99
N SER A 35 -3.83 -9.33 -7.91
CA SER A 35 -2.55 -9.80 -7.40
C SER A 35 -2.53 -11.32 -7.32
N PRO A 36 -1.76 -12.02 -8.17
CA PRO A 36 -1.65 -13.48 -8.12
C PRO A 36 -1.29 -14.02 -6.73
N ALA A 37 -0.37 -13.34 -6.02
CA ALA A 37 -0.01 -13.74 -4.67
C ALA A 37 -1.18 -13.67 -3.69
N PHE A 38 -1.96 -12.60 -3.74
CA PHE A 38 -3.12 -12.47 -2.86
C PHE A 38 -4.30 -13.32 -3.32
N ALA A 39 -4.41 -13.65 -4.61
CA ALA A 39 -5.39 -14.66 -5.07
C ALA A 39 -5.13 -16.01 -4.40
N ASP A 40 -3.86 -16.43 -4.30
CA ASP A 40 -3.45 -17.65 -3.61
C ASP A 40 -3.65 -17.55 -2.08
N ILE A 41 -3.14 -16.48 -1.46
CA ILE A 41 -3.16 -16.29 -0.01
C ILE A 41 -4.60 -16.18 0.53
N LEU A 42 -5.47 -15.53 -0.22
CA LEU A 42 -6.87 -15.30 0.14
C LEU A 42 -7.83 -16.27 -0.55
N ALA A 43 -7.32 -17.42 -1.04
CA ALA A 43 -8.16 -18.44 -1.66
C ALA A 43 -9.27 -18.90 -0.70
N GLY A 44 -10.50 -18.92 -1.18
CA GLY A 44 -11.67 -19.30 -0.39
C GLY A 44 -12.22 -18.22 0.56
N VAL A 45 -11.58 -17.05 0.63
CA VAL A 45 -12.11 -15.92 1.41
C VAL A 45 -13.22 -15.24 0.62
N ASP A 46 -14.41 -15.15 1.23
CA ASP A 46 -15.48 -14.28 0.73
C ASP A 46 -15.19 -12.81 1.10
N ALA A 47 -14.75 -12.05 0.11
CA ALA A 47 -14.39 -10.64 0.32
C ALA A 47 -15.57 -9.81 0.89
N ALA A 48 -16.81 -10.12 0.51
CA ALA A 48 -18.00 -9.40 0.96
C ALA A 48 -18.26 -9.58 2.46
N SER A 49 -17.79 -10.67 3.06
CA SER A 49 -17.93 -10.96 4.49
C SER A 49 -16.95 -10.18 5.39
N ILE A 50 -15.91 -9.56 4.82
CA ILE A 50 -14.86 -8.88 5.61
C ILE A 50 -15.27 -7.44 5.91
N THR A 51 -16.22 -7.28 6.85
CA THR A 51 -16.83 -6.00 7.20
C THR A 51 -16.52 -5.53 8.64
N SER A 52 -15.69 -6.27 9.37
CA SER A 52 -15.38 -5.98 10.78
C SER A 52 -13.90 -6.26 11.11
N ARG A 53 -13.42 -5.71 12.23
CA ARG A 53 -12.08 -6.04 12.76
C ARG A 53 -11.94 -7.54 13.08
N ALA A 54 -13.02 -8.16 13.58
CA ALA A 54 -13.01 -9.59 13.88
C ALA A 54 -12.86 -10.44 12.61
N ALA A 55 -13.57 -10.11 11.55
CA ALA A 55 -13.44 -10.77 10.24
C ALA A 55 -12.04 -10.55 9.64
N LEU A 56 -11.54 -9.31 9.69
CA LEU A 56 -10.19 -8.97 9.22
C LEU A 56 -9.11 -9.78 9.97
N ALA A 57 -9.25 -9.97 11.27
CA ALA A 57 -8.31 -10.72 12.10
C ALA A 57 -8.23 -12.23 11.76
N GLN A 58 -9.19 -12.78 11.03
CA GLN A 58 -9.19 -14.17 10.57
C GLN A 58 -8.41 -14.35 9.25
N LEU A 59 -8.04 -13.26 8.57
CA LEU A 59 -7.29 -13.36 7.32
C LEU A 59 -5.85 -13.82 7.56
N PRO A 60 -5.26 -14.57 6.61
CA PRO A 60 -3.85 -14.94 6.68
C PRO A 60 -2.92 -13.72 6.77
N VAL A 61 -1.92 -13.80 7.62
CA VAL A 61 -0.90 -12.74 7.78
C VAL A 61 0.27 -13.03 6.84
N THR A 62 0.55 -12.12 5.92
CA THR A 62 1.75 -12.17 5.08
C THR A 62 2.96 -11.65 5.87
N ARG A 63 3.99 -12.48 5.98
CA ARG A 63 5.24 -12.12 6.66
C ARG A 63 6.28 -11.60 5.66
N LYS A 64 7.14 -10.67 6.11
CA LYS A 64 8.17 -10.05 5.26
C LYS A 64 9.09 -11.10 4.59
N TYR A 65 9.47 -12.15 5.29
CA TYR A 65 10.31 -13.21 4.74
C TYR A 65 9.61 -13.99 3.61
N GLN A 66 8.30 -14.27 3.73
CA GLN A 66 7.50 -14.95 2.70
C GLN A 66 7.42 -14.12 1.42
N LEU A 67 7.30 -12.81 1.56
CA LEU A 67 7.32 -11.87 0.44
C LEU A 67 8.68 -11.90 -0.26
N LEU A 68 9.78 -11.87 0.50
CA LEU A 68 11.13 -11.97 -0.02
C LEU A 68 11.36 -13.29 -0.76
N GLU A 69 11.05 -14.42 -0.13
CA GLU A 69 11.19 -15.76 -0.72
C GLU A 69 10.43 -15.87 -2.05
N ARG A 70 9.18 -15.39 -2.09
CA ARG A 70 8.36 -15.43 -3.29
C ARG A 70 8.93 -14.53 -4.40
N GLN A 71 9.44 -13.35 -4.08
CA GLN A 71 10.12 -12.47 -5.04
C GLN A 71 11.42 -13.11 -5.56
N GLN A 72 12.20 -13.76 -4.70
CA GLN A 72 13.43 -14.44 -5.10
C GLN A 72 13.14 -15.63 -6.03
N ALA A 73 12.15 -16.45 -5.69
CA ALA A 73 11.76 -17.61 -6.47
C ALA A 73 11.25 -17.25 -7.89
N GLN A 74 10.64 -16.08 -8.04
CA GLN A 74 10.04 -15.62 -9.29
C GLN A 74 10.82 -14.50 -9.97
N ARG A 75 12.05 -14.20 -9.55
CA ARG A 75 12.80 -13.01 -9.97
C ARG A 75 12.89 -12.83 -11.49
N SER A 76 13.05 -13.90 -12.25
CA SER A 76 13.18 -13.86 -13.71
C SER A 76 11.85 -13.67 -14.46
N THR A 77 10.71 -13.99 -13.84
CA THR A 77 9.40 -13.98 -14.48
C THR A 77 8.48 -12.91 -13.89
N ASN A 78 8.50 -12.75 -12.58
CA ASN A 78 7.71 -11.77 -11.84
C ASN A 78 8.49 -11.27 -10.62
N PRO A 79 9.36 -10.26 -10.76
CA PRO A 79 10.23 -9.80 -9.68
C PRO A 79 9.48 -9.27 -8.45
N PHE A 80 8.18 -9.00 -8.56
CA PHE A 80 7.33 -8.63 -7.43
C PHE A 80 6.71 -9.84 -6.71
N GLY A 81 7.03 -11.08 -7.12
CA GLY A 81 6.50 -12.29 -6.52
C GLY A 81 4.99 -12.44 -6.64
N GLY A 82 4.36 -11.76 -7.60
CA GLY A 82 2.91 -11.74 -7.78
C GLY A 82 2.16 -10.78 -6.86
N PHE A 83 2.84 -9.98 -6.02
CA PHE A 83 2.19 -9.04 -5.10
C PHE A 83 1.75 -7.73 -5.74
N ALA A 84 2.34 -7.33 -6.87
CA ALA A 84 1.91 -6.14 -7.61
C ALA A 84 0.56 -6.35 -8.30
N THR A 85 -0.28 -5.32 -8.26
CA THR A 85 -1.59 -5.32 -8.94
C THR A 85 -1.52 -4.83 -10.39
N HIS A 86 -0.36 -4.36 -10.84
CA HIS A 86 -0.09 -3.91 -12.21
C HIS A 86 1.35 -4.25 -12.59
N GLY A 87 1.58 -4.47 -13.88
CA GLY A 87 2.89 -4.79 -14.43
C GLY A 87 3.73 -3.56 -14.78
N PHE A 88 4.93 -3.80 -15.30
CA PHE A 88 5.79 -2.75 -15.83
C PHE A 88 5.09 -1.96 -16.92
N GLY A 89 5.27 -0.65 -16.91
CA GLY A 89 4.69 0.26 -17.89
C GLY A 89 4.39 1.64 -17.29
N PRO A 90 3.67 2.49 -18.02
CA PRO A 90 3.36 3.85 -17.54
C PRO A 90 2.65 3.91 -16.19
N ALA A 91 1.88 2.87 -15.83
CA ALA A 91 1.19 2.80 -14.54
C ALA A 91 2.14 2.56 -13.34
N MET A 92 3.41 2.21 -13.60
CA MET A 92 4.43 1.95 -12.57
C MET A 92 5.62 2.91 -12.79
N PRO A 93 5.54 4.17 -12.34
CA PRO A 93 6.57 5.18 -12.61
C PRO A 93 7.90 4.90 -11.92
N ARG A 94 7.89 4.21 -10.78
CA ARG A 94 9.09 3.90 -10.00
C ARG A 94 8.99 2.53 -9.33
N VAL A 95 10.15 1.93 -9.04
CA VAL A 95 10.29 0.75 -8.20
C VAL A 95 11.35 1.05 -7.16
N PHE A 96 11.03 0.81 -5.90
CA PHE A 96 11.97 0.93 -4.79
C PHE A 96 12.46 -0.45 -4.38
N ALA A 97 13.67 -0.51 -3.82
CA ALA A 97 14.23 -1.72 -3.22
C ALA A 97 14.60 -1.45 -1.78
N SER A 98 13.97 -2.17 -0.85
CA SER A 98 14.38 -2.15 0.55
C SER A 98 15.55 -3.12 0.80
N PRO A 99 16.34 -2.95 1.90
CA PRO A 99 17.36 -3.92 2.24
C PRO A 99 16.81 -5.34 2.36
N GLY A 100 17.45 -6.29 1.63
CA GLY A 100 17.00 -7.66 1.64
C GLY A 100 16.92 -8.42 0.31
N PRO A 101 16.99 -7.86 -0.92
CA PRO A 101 16.22 -6.77 -1.50
C PRO A 101 14.76 -7.18 -1.76
N ILE A 102 13.84 -6.39 -1.24
CA ILE A 102 12.41 -6.50 -1.53
C ILE A 102 12.03 -5.36 -2.47
N TYR A 103 11.41 -5.68 -3.60
CA TYR A 103 10.97 -4.70 -4.58
C TYR A 103 9.55 -4.24 -4.31
N GLU A 104 9.36 -2.91 -4.30
CA GLU A 104 8.10 -2.25 -4.01
C GLU A 104 7.75 -1.30 -5.16
N PRO A 105 6.78 -1.68 -6.03
CA PRO A 105 6.38 -0.83 -7.14
C PRO A 105 5.52 0.32 -6.67
N GLU A 106 5.74 1.49 -7.25
CA GLU A 106 4.89 2.66 -7.06
C GLU A 106 3.89 2.79 -8.21
N GLY A 107 2.63 3.08 -7.90
CA GLY A 107 1.61 3.40 -8.88
C GLY A 107 1.48 4.91 -9.10
N GLN A 108 0.73 5.31 -10.13
CA GLN A 108 0.52 6.72 -10.50
C GLN A 108 -0.42 7.50 -9.56
N ARG A 109 -1.03 6.85 -8.57
CA ARG A 109 -1.95 7.52 -7.66
C ARG A 109 -1.25 8.68 -6.95
N LYS A 110 -1.90 9.83 -6.89
CA LYS A 110 -1.44 10.98 -6.12
C LYS A 110 -1.27 10.61 -4.65
N ASP A 111 -0.14 11.02 -4.04
CA ASP A 111 0.22 10.65 -2.66
C ASP A 111 0.17 9.13 -2.43
N TYR A 112 0.78 8.38 -3.33
CA TYR A 112 0.75 6.90 -3.32
C TYR A 112 1.21 6.33 -1.97
N TRP A 113 2.28 6.86 -1.41
CA TRP A 113 2.85 6.44 -0.13
C TRP A 113 2.17 7.06 1.09
N ARG A 114 1.14 7.90 0.88
CA ARG A 114 0.33 8.53 1.92
C ARG A 114 1.14 9.37 2.92
N MET A 115 2.17 10.04 2.43
CA MET A 115 3.05 10.90 3.23
C MET A 115 2.57 12.36 3.32
N ALA A 116 1.63 12.79 2.46
CA ALA A 116 1.22 14.20 2.37
C ALA A 116 0.76 14.79 3.72
N ARG A 117 -0.04 14.05 4.49
CA ARG A 117 -0.49 14.51 5.81
C ARG A 117 0.66 14.64 6.81
N ALA A 118 1.58 13.67 6.84
CA ALA A 118 2.75 13.72 7.72
C ALA A 118 3.67 14.90 7.38
N ILE A 119 3.93 15.12 6.09
CA ILE A 119 4.73 16.24 5.60
C ILE A 119 4.04 17.58 5.93
N TYR A 120 2.72 17.67 5.73
CA TYR A 120 1.95 18.87 6.08
C TYR A 120 1.96 19.15 7.58
N ALA A 121 1.80 18.11 8.43
CA ALA A 121 1.87 18.23 9.89
C ALA A 121 3.26 18.65 10.37
N ALA A 122 4.33 18.26 9.65
CA ALA A 122 5.70 18.71 9.90
C ALA A 122 5.95 20.18 9.49
N GLY A 123 4.95 20.87 8.92
CA GLY A 123 5.01 22.28 8.59
C GLY A 123 5.26 22.61 7.13
N PHE A 124 5.56 21.63 6.27
CA PHE A 124 5.83 21.89 4.85
C PHE A 124 4.57 22.35 4.09
N ARG A 125 4.76 23.32 3.20
CA ARG A 125 3.66 23.87 2.38
C ARG A 125 4.06 23.92 0.91
N SER A 126 3.05 24.00 0.03
CA SER A 126 3.27 24.17 -1.40
C SER A 126 4.01 25.49 -1.67
N GLY A 127 5.02 25.43 -2.53
CA GLY A 127 5.84 26.59 -2.91
C GLY A 127 7.06 26.82 -2.03
N GLU A 128 7.24 26.05 -0.95
CA GLU A 128 8.45 26.13 -0.13
C GLU A 128 9.63 25.38 -0.74
N LEU A 129 10.84 25.85 -0.43
CA LEU A 129 12.08 25.17 -0.80
C LEU A 129 12.41 24.09 0.24
N ILE A 130 12.59 22.87 -0.22
CA ILE A 130 12.90 21.71 0.62
C ILE A 130 14.26 21.14 0.22
N HIS A 131 15.16 21.00 1.20
CA HIS A 131 16.41 20.28 1.03
C HIS A 131 16.20 18.80 1.38
N ASN A 132 16.35 17.92 0.39
CA ASN A 132 16.29 16.48 0.59
C ASN A 132 17.70 15.89 0.69
N CYS A 133 17.98 15.26 1.84
CA CYS A 133 19.29 14.67 2.14
C CYS A 133 19.38 13.16 1.87
N PHE A 134 18.34 12.56 1.30
CA PHE A 134 18.38 11.14 0.93
C PHE A 134 19.32 10.88 -0.25
N SER A 135 20.01 9.76 -0.23
CA SER A 135 21.00 9.41 -1.24
C SER A 135 20.43 8.67 -2.45
N TYR A 136 19.19 8.40 -2.60
CA TYR A 136 18.46 7.84 -3.76
C TYR A 136 19.01 6.56 -4.44
N HIS A 137 20.16 6.03 -4.04
CA HIS A 137 20.78 4.86 -4.66
C HIS A 137 20.84 3.64 -3.73
N PHE A 138 20.90 3.86 -2.43
CA PHE A 138 20.73 2.83 -1.40
C PHE A 138 19.99 3.42 -0.21
N VAL A 139 19.21 2.60 0.45
CA VAL A 139 18.50 2.99 1.68
C VAL A 139 19.48 3.11 2.82
#